data_2e753a51522311696699fb6ca53a8459
#
_entry.id   2e753a51522311696699fb6ca53a8459
#
_cell.length_a   1.000
_cell.length_b   1.000
_cell.length_c   1.000
_cell.angle_alpha   90.00
_cell.angle_beta   90.00
_cell.angle_gamma   90.00
#
_symmetry.space_group_name_H-M   'P 1'
#
loop_
_entity.id
_entity.type
_entity.pdbx_description
1 polymer ?
#
loop_
_entity_poly.entity_id
_entity_poly.type
_entity_poly.pdbx_seq_one_letter_code
_entity_poly.pdbx_strand_id
1 'polypeptide(L)'
;MNSFKKVSLIIAAALTSTMLVSPAATANAGTVTLTVAGSAATGGTVVGTPVSLPVPADNSIDAADALKIAVTSVDTGTVVTAVATNATIVSALATSAAPVTASSGSSTLSVSTGTGNSADFYVYTKSTAVGTVAITRAGTTTVYYVQGTAGALNSIAIAAPASGAAGTIATLKVTGYDVFGNVKGGATINTLVSSNGAATATALTTDTAVATLGTKEQTVTLPASGSVVVTAYATVATAVTGLTAPIGSVVATIAVRDLAGELAAKNAELAVANAALAVANAALAAEKAGRAADKVASDSATATAKAATVTAQAAADLAKATYKAEYNALATKWNKKFPKLKVALKK
;
A
#
# COMPACT_ATOMS: atom_id res chain seq x y z
N MET A 1 -16.30 0.02 -5.93
CA MET A 1 -17.16 -0.46 -7.03
C MET A 1 -16.89 -1.89 -7.51
N ASN A 2 -15.74 -2.50 -7.20
CA ASN A 2 -15.41 -3.86 -7.68
C ASN A 2 -15.89 -5.02 -6.79
N SER A 3 -16.24 -4.80 -5.52
CA SER A 3 -16.72 -5.84 -4.62
C SER A 3 -18.15 -6.31 -4.93
N PHE A 4 -19.02 -5.39 -5.35
CA PHE A 4 -20.42 -5.74 -5.67
C PHE A 4 -20.54 -6.66 -6.90
N LYS A 5 -19.65 -6.50 -7.91
CA LYS A 5 -19.65 -7.37 -9.10
C LYS A 5 -19.23 -8.80 -8.79
N LYS A 6 -18.33 -9.01 -7.81
CA LYS A 6 -17.89 -10.36 -7.40
C LYS A 6 -18.95 -11.11 -6.58
N VAL A 7 -19.69 -10.40 -5.72
CA VAL A 7 -20.79 -11.00 -4.92
C VAL A 7 -21.94 -11.43 -5.82
N SER A 8 -22.32 -10.58 -6.80
CA SER A 8 -23.37 -10.93 -7.77
C SER A 8 -23.03 -12.16 -8.61
N LEU A 9 -21.74 -12.34 -8.96
CA LEU A 9 -21.31 -13.48 -9.77
C LEU A 9 -21.30 -14.80 -8.98
N ILE A 10 -20.97 -14.77 -7.68
CA ILE A 10 -20.98 -15.97 -6.85
C ILE A 10 -22.43 -16.43 -6.58
N ILE A 11 -23.35 -15.48 -6.36
CA ILE A 11 -24.79 -15.81 -6.20
C ILE A 11 -25.36 -16.39 -7.50
N ALA A 12 -24.98 -15.84 -8.67
CA ALA A 12 -25.40 -16.38 -9.95
C ALA A 12 -24.84 -17.79 -10.21
N ALA A 13 -23.58 -18.05 -9.84
CA ALA A 13 -22.98 -19.38 -10.00
C ALA A 13 -23.61 -20.44 -9.05
N ALA A 14 -23.95 -20.04 -7.83
CA ALA A 14 -24.68 -20.93 -6.90
C ALA A 14 -26.10 -21.22 -7.35
N LEU A 15 -26.78 -20.25 -7.99
CA LEU A 15 -28.11 -20.48 -8.57
C LEU A 15 -28.08 -21.39 -9.81
N THR A 16 -27.04 -21.30 -10.64
CA THR A 16 -26.96 -22.12 -11.87
C THR A 16 -26.61 -23.57 -11.65
N SER A 17 -25.87 -23.89 -10.58
CA SER A 17 -25.49 -25.27 -10.25
C SER A 17 -26.66 -26.10 -9.65
N THR A 18 -27.71 -25.45 -9.14
CA THR A 18 -28.88 -26.13 -8.55
C THR A 18 -30.06 -26.30 -9.53
N MET A 19 -29.98 -25.77 -10.75
CA MET A 19 -31.08 -25.84 -11.73
C MET A 19 -31.12 -27.13 -12.57
N LEU A 20 -30.31 -28.13 -12.27
CA LEU A 20 -30.22 -29.37 -13.06
C LEU A 20 -30.83 -30.61 -12.33
N VAL A 21 -31.94 -30.45 -11.65
CA VAL A 21 -32.72 -31.62 -11.21
C VAL A 21 -34.17 -31.44 -11.61
N SER A 22 -34.58 -32.34 -12.47
CA SER A 22 -35.84 -32.47 -13.16
C SER A 22 -37.11 -32.40 -12.27
N PRO A 23 -38.19 -31.83 -12.79
CA PRO A 23 -39.44 -31.68 -12.07
C PRO A 23 -40.33 -32.93 -12.27
N ALA A 24 -40.60 -33.60 -11.21
CA ALA A 24 -41.80 -34.42 -11.18
C ALA A 24 -42.51 -34.17 -9.84
N ALA A 25 -43.75 -33.78 -9.95
CA ALA A 25 -44.64 -33.36 -8.87
C ALA A 25 -44.30 -32.00 -8.27
N THR A 26 -45.28 -31.15 -8.08
CA THR A 26 -45.20 -29.90 -7.33
C THR A 26 -44.88 -30.22 -5.84
N ALA A 27 -43.61 -30.48 -5.58
CA ALA A 27 -43.16 -30.66 -4.18
C ALA A 27 -43.55 -29.41 -3.38
N ASN A 28 -44.19 -29.59 -2.25
CA ASN A 28 -44.56 -28.48 -1.39
C ASN A 28 -43.33 -27.81 -0.84
N ALA A 29 -43.12 -26.56 -1.24
CA ALA A 29 -41.96 -25.77 -0.78
C ALA A 29 -42.09 -25.34 0.70
N GLY A 30 -43.25 -25.59 1.34
CA GLY A 30 -43.50 -25.26 2.72
C GLY A 30 -43.44 -23.76 3.02
N THR A 31 -43.37 -23.41 4.28
CA THR A 31 -43.25 -22.05 4.78
C THR A 31 -41.89 -21.83 5.43
N VAL A 32 -41.41 -20.58 5.42
CA VAL A 32 -40.18 -20.20 6.13
C VAL A 32 -40.52 -19.16 7.18
N THR A 33 -40.05 -19.38 8.39
CA THR A 33 -40.14 -18.44 9.49
C THR A 33 -38.74 -18.03 9.96
N LEU A 34 -38.59 -16.75 10.28
CA LEU A 34 -37.35 -16.17 10.78
C LEU A 34 -37.56 -15.80 12.25
N THR A 35 -36.69 -16.28 13.14
CA THR A 35 -36.75 -15.93 14.57
C THR A 35 -35.35 -15.64 15.12
N VAL A 36 -35.26 -14.67 16.03
CA VAL A 36 -34.06 -14.35 16.82
C VAL A 36 -34.47 -14.44 18.30
N ALA A 37 -33.73 -15.19 19.10
CA ALA A 37 -34.03 -15.43 20.52
C ALA A 37 -35.47 -15.86 20.77
N GLY A 38 -36.04 -16.66 19.87
CA GLY A 38 -37.42 -17.16 19.98
C GLY A 38 -38.52 -16.19 19.54
N SER A 39 -38.18 -14.96 19.19
CA SER A 39 -39.12 -13.93 18.69
C SER A 39 -39.05 -13.79 17.17
N ALA A 40 -40.16 -13.42 16.54
CA ALA A 40 -40.16 -13.15 15.09
C ALA A 40 -39.13 -12.07 14.73
N ALA A 41 -38.28 -12.37 13.74
CA ALA A 41 -37.28 -11.44 13.29
C ALA A 41 -37.90 -10.25 12.54
N THR A 42 -37.34 -9.06 12.75
CA THR A 42 -37.74 -7.87 12.01
C THR A 42 -36.84 -7.72 10.78
N GLY A 43 -37.43 -7.63 9.59
CA GLY A 43 -36.67 -7.49 8.34
C GLY A 43 -36.19 -8.83 7.77
N GLY A 44 -35.09 -8.80 7.05
CA GLY A 44 -34.40 -9.98 6.50
C GLY A 44 -34.86 -10.41 5.10
N THR A 45 -35.95 -9.90 4.55
CA THR A 45 -36.44 -10.25 3.20
C THR A 45 -35.97 -9.27 2.13
N VAL A 46 -35.44 -8.12 2.53
CA VAL A 46 -34.97 -7.06 1.63
C VAL A 46 -33.58 -6.63 2.09
N VAL A 47 -32.69 -6.38 1.13
CA VAL A 47 -31.29 -5.98 1.40
C VAL A 47 -31.18 -4.69 2.23
N GLY A 48 -32.12 -3.77 2.08
CA GLY A 48 -32.16 -2.51 2.82
C GLY A 48 -32.60 -2.63 4.27
N THR A 49 -33.18 -3.77 4.66
CA THR A 49 -33.65 -4.07 6.02
C THR A 49 -33.24 -5.48 6.44
N PRO A 50 -31.90 -5.74 6.57
CA PRO A 50 -31.43 -7.03 7.01
C PRO A 50 -31.86 -7.32 8.46
N VAL A 51 -31.90 -8.58 8.87
CA VAL A 51 -32.03 -8.94 10.28
C VAL A 51 -30.74 -8.51 10.99
N SER A 52 -30.89 -7.69 12.04
CA SER A 52 -29.77 -7.29 12.87
C SER A 52 -29.49 -8.35 13.92
N LEU A 53 -28.26 -8.85 13.98
CA LEU A 53 -27.80 -9.85 14.96
C LEU A 53 -26.62 -9.28 15.74
N PRO A 54 -26.50 -9.56 17.05
CA PRO A 54 -25.27 -9.29 17.75
C PRO A 54 -24.14 -10.15 17.15
N VAL A 55 -22.95 -9.62 17.09
CA VAL A 55 -21.75 -10.40 16.80
C VAL A 55 -21.44 -11.23 18.07
N PRO A 56 -21.16 -12.55 17.97
CA PRO A 56 -20.93 -13.39 19.15
C PRO A 56 -19.80 -12.87 20.04
N ALA A 57 -20.06 -12.62 21.30
CA ALA A 57 -19.09 -11.97 22.21
C ALA A 57 -18.33 -12.98 23.08
N ASP A 58 -18.91 -14.16 23.35
CA ASP A 58 -18.39 -15.15 24.30
C ASP A 58 -17.87 -16.45 23.66
N ASN A 59 -17.67 -16.44 22.33
CA ASN A 59 -17.30 -17.63 21.55
C ASN A 59 -18.33 -18.78 21.60
N SER A 60 -19.57 -18.50 21.97
CA SER A 60 -20.68 -19.45 21.95
C SER A 60 -21.73 -18.92 20.97
N ILE A 61 -22.30 -19.80 20.16
CA ILE A 61 -23.38 -19.44 19.23
C ILE A 61 -24.67 -19.91 19.83
N ASP A 62 -25.36 -19.03 20.51
CA ASP A 62 -26.64 -19.31 21.14
C ASP A 62 -27.84 -18.66 20.39
N ALA A 63 -29.02 -18.73 20.99
CA ALA A 63 -30.23 -18.20 20.37
C ALA A 63 -30.23 -16.66 20.23
N ALA A 64 -29.43 -15.94 21.03
CA ALA A 64 -29.33 -14.48 20.95
C ALA A 64 -28.44 -14.03 19.79
N ASP A 65 -27.43 -14.85 19.43
CA ASP A 65 -26.45 -14.55 18.40
C ASP A 65 -26.90 -14.97 16.99
N ALA A 66 -27.91 -15.87 16.90
CA ALA A 66 -28.24 -16.50 15.63
C ALA A 66 -29.69 -16.22 15.18
N LEU A 67 -29.82 -16.01 13.89
CA LEU A 67 -31.10 -16.08 13.19
C LEU A 67 -31.45 -17.55 12.97
N LYS A 68 -32.55 -18.02 13.56
CA LYS A 68 -33.16 -19.30 13.21
C LYS A 68 -34.00 -19.13 11.96
N ILE A 69 -33.70 -19.90 10.92
CA ILE A 69 -34.49 -20.04 9.71
C ILE A 69 -35.17 -21.43 9.78
N ALA A 70 -36.45 -21.45 10.15
CA ALA A 70 -37.19 -22.67 10.22
C ALA A 70 -38.02 -22.86 8.94
N VAL A 71 -37.79 -23.95 8.24
CA VAL A 71 -38.56 -24.40 7.09
C VAL A 71 -39.52 -25.48 7.57
N THR A 72 -40.84 -25.31 7.35
CA THR A 72 -41.88 -26.22 7.84
C THR A 72 -42.83 -26.60 6.71
N SER A 73 -43.55 -27.70 6.89
CA SER A 73 -44.54 -28.21 5.92
C SER A 73 -43.96 -28.56 4.56
N VAL A 74 -42.68 -28.91 4.49
CA VAL A 74 -42.03 -29.46 3.29
C VAL A 74 -42.28 -30.97 3.25
N ASP A 75 -42.37 -31.54 2.05
CA ASP A 75 -42.53 -32.99 1.91
C ASP A 75 -41.39 -33.76 2.57
N THR A 76 -41.76 -34.91 3.22
CA THR A 76 -40.76 -35.78 3.85
C THR A 76 -39.70 -36.22 2.86
N GLY A 77 -38.43 -36.22 3.29
CA GLY A 77 -37.29 -36.58 2.44
C GLY A 77 -36.81 -35.51 1.49
N THR A 78 -37.44 -34.34 1.49
CA THR A 78 -36.97 -33.18 0.69
C THR A 78 -35.65 -32.66 1.26
N VAL A 79 -34.66 -32.48 0.40
CA VAL A 79 -33.39 -31.81 0.80
C VAL A 79 -33.59 -30.31 0.76
N VAL A 80 -33.40 -29.67 1.90
CA VAL A 80 -33.37 -28.21 2.04
C VAL A 80 -31.90 -27.79 2.14
N THR A 81 -31.47 -26.89 1.27
CA THR A 81 -30.08 -26.40 1.25
C THR A 81 -30.04 -24.92 1.59
N ALA A 82 -29.19 -24.57 2.53
CA ALA A 82 -28.84 -23.19 2.87
C ALA A 82 -27.45 -22.86 2.39
N VAL A 83 -27.30 -21.72 1.72
CA VAL A 83 -26.00 -21.18 1.25
C VAL A 83 -25.85 -19.76 1.76
N ALA A 84 -24.77 -19.48 2.49
CA ALA A 84 -24.49 -18.18 3.10
C ALA A 84 -23.30 -17.47 2.45
N THR A 85 -23.35 -16.15 2.42
CA THR A 85 -22.24 -15.25 2.07
C THR A 85 -22.14 -14.17 3.15
N ASN A 86 -20.95 -13.89 3.67
CA ASN A 86 -20.70 -13.03 4.84
C ASN A 86 -21.50 -13.44 6.10
N ALA A 87 -21.91 -14.70 6.17
CA ALA A 87 -22.58 -15.31 7.31
C ALA A 87 -22.16 -16.78 7.40
N THR A 88 -22.42 -17.40 8.52
CA THR A 88 -22.09 -18.81 8.78
C THR A 88 -23.34 -19.55 9.24
N ILE A 89 -23.50 -20.79 8.80
CA ILE A 89 -24.64 -21.63 9.09
C ILE A 89 -24.20 -22.77 10.01
N VAL A 90 -24.95 -22.99 11.07
CA VAL A 90 -24.83 -24.18 11.96
C VAL A 90 -26.16 -24.94 12.00
N SER A 91 -26.08 -26.24 12.22
CA SER A 91 -27.27 -27.12 12.32
C SER A 91 -27.92 -27.13 13.70
N ALA A 92 -27.21 -26.65 14.71
CA ALA A 92 -27.67 -26.58 16.09
C ALA A 92 -27.04 -25.37 16.80
N LEU A 93 -27.65 -24.91 17.85
CA LEU A 93 -27.13 -23.92 18.78
C LEU A 93 -26.25 -24.55 19.84
N ALA A 94 -25.38 -23.77 20.45
CA ALA A 94 -24.58 -24.23 21.59
C ALA A 94 -25.46 -24.64 22.76
N THR A 95 -25.06 -25.74 23.39
CA THR A 95 -25.59 -26.19 24.67
C THR A 95 -24.43 -26.49 25.62
N SER A 96 -24.71 -26.66 26.90
CA SER A 96 -23.69 -27.05 27.89
C SER A 96 -22.99 -28.37 27.56
N ALA A 97 -23.66 -29.26 26.83
CA ALA A 97 -23.14 -30.58 26.43
C ALA A 97 -22.54 -30.60 25.03
N ALA A 98 -22.91 -29.66 24.16
CA ALA A 98 -22.47 -29.58 22.78
C ALA A 98 -22.11 -28.10 22.41
N PRO A 99 -20.87 -27.66 22.65
CA PRO A 99 -20.47 -26.29 22.33
C PRO A 99 -20.44 -26.06 20.82
N VAL A 100 -21.06 -24.96 20.37
CA VAL A 100 -20.94 -24.42 19.01
C VAL A 100 -20.26 -23.08 19.13
N THR A 101 -19.07 -22.98 18.59
CA THR A 101 -18.23 -21.78 18.75
C THR A 101 -18.29 -20.89 17.52
N ALA A 102 -17.75 -19.68 17.63
CA ALA A 102 -17.62 -18.76 16.51
C ALA A 102 -16.72 -19.27 15.37
N SER A 103 -16.02 -20.40 15.54
CA SER A 103 -15.30 -21.10 14.48
C SER A 103 -16.10 -22.27 13.88
N SER A 104 -17.25 -22.62 14.46
CA SER A 104 -18.11 -23.69 13.98
C SER A 104 -18.94 -23.26 12.77
N GLY A 105 -19.39 -24.25 12.00
CA GLY A 105 -20.31 -24.05 10.89
C GLY A 105 -19.63 -23.95 9.52
N SER A 106 -20.44 -23.70 8.51
CA SER A 106 -20.03 -23.65 7.12
C SER A 106 -20.80 -22.58 6.36
N SER A 107 -20.34 -22.28 5.13
CA SER A 107 -21.09 -21.45 4.20
C SER A 107 -22.22 -22.19 3.49
N THR A 108 -22.27 -23.52 3.59
CA THR A 108 -23.32 -24.36 2.96
C THR A 108 -23.69 -25.48 3.90
N LEU A 109 -24.99 -25.67 4.07
CA LEU A 109 -25.55 -26.76 4.88
C LEU A 109 -26.78 -27.32 4.17
N SER A 110 -26.87 -28.66 4.07
CA SER A 110 -28.03 -29.36 3.55
C SER A 110 -28.64 -30.26 4.64
N VAL A 111 -29.93 -30.17 4.80
CA VAL A 111 -30.69 -30.94 5.75
C VAL A 111 -31.81 -31.69 5.01
N SER A 112 -31.92 -33.00 5.19
CA SER A 112 -33.06 -33.76 4.68
C SER A 112 -34.20 -33.68 5.72
N THR A 113 -35.39 -33.32 5.26
CA THR A 113 -36.59 -33.28 6.12
C THR A 113 -36.97 -34.68 6.57
N GLY A 114 -37.12 -34.85 7.86
CA GLY A 114 -37.60 -36.09 8.45
C GLY A 114 -39.14 -36.16 8.53
N THR A 115 -39.67 -37.05 9.35
CA THR A 115 -41.12 -37.24 9.59
C THR A 115 -41.83 -35.99 10.13
N GLY A 116 -41.09 -35.01 10.67
CA GLY A 116 -41.62 -33.71 11.10
C GLY A 116 -41.78 -32.69 9.96
N ASN A 117 -41.42 -33.04 8.72
CA ASN A 117 -41.55 -32.19 7.55
C ASN A 117 -40.92 -30.79 7.74
N SER A 118 -39.78 -30.71 8.47
CA SER A 118 -39.14 -29.46 8.83
C SER A 118 -37.62 -29.57 8.77
N ALA A 119 -36.98 -28.43 8.56
CA ALA A 119 -35.53 -28.25 8.63
C ALA A 119 -35.22 -26.91 9.30
N ASP A 120 -34.32 -26.92 10.26
CA ASP A 120 -33.86 -25.71 10.95
C ASP A 120 -32.42 -25.39 10.58
N PHE A 121 -32.16 -24.11 10.32
CA PHE A 121 -30.86 -23.58 10.12
C PHE A 121 -30.65 -22.42 11.08
N TYR A 122 -29.46 -22.34 11.69
CA TYR A 122 -29.09 -21.22 12.54
C TYR A 122 -27.94 -20.43 11.85
N VAL A 123 -28.18 -19.17 11.66
CA VAL A 123 -27.27 -18.29 10.91
C VAL A 123 -26.76 -17.22 11.84
N TYR A 124 -25.45 -17.11 11.94
CA TYR A 124 -24.79 -16.04 12.67
C TYR A 124 -23.78 -15.31 11.77
N THR A 125 -23.33 -14.14 12.18
CA THR A 125 -22.32 -13.37 11.46
C THR A 125 -21.29 -12.79 12.42
N LYS A 126 -20.05 -12.76 11.97
CA LYS A 126 -18.91 -12.09 12.64
C LYS A 126 -18.62 -10.71 12.07
N SER A 127 -19.42 -10.25 11.11
CA SER A 127 -19.19 -9.03 10.35
C SER A 127 -20.38 -8.10 10.44
N THR A 128 -20.12 -6.81 10.48
CA THR A 128 -21.13 -5.74 10.34
C THR A 128 -21.54 -5.49 8.89
N ALA A 129 -20.89 -6.13 7.92
CA ALA A 129 -21.33 -6.11 6.53
C ALA A 129 -22.60 -6.97 6.36
N VAL A 130 -23.46 -6.58 5.42
CA VAL A 130 -24.66 -7.36 5.09
C VAL A 130 -24.25 -8.71 4.53
N GLY A 131 -24.74 -9.77 5.14
CA GLY A 131 -24.65 -11.14 4.67
C GLY A 131 -25.94 -11.60 4.03
N THR A 132 -25.88 -12.69 3.25
CA THR A 132 -27.04 -13.32 2.62
C THR A 132 -27.10 -14.80 2.95
N VAL A 133 -28.31 -15.31 3.05
CA VAL A 133 -28.58 -16.75 3.16
C VAL A 133 -29.63 -17.13 2.15
N ALA A 134 -29.28 -17.94 1.16
CA ALA A 134 -30.18 -18.48 0.17
C ALA A 134 -30.68 -19.85 0.67
N ILE A 135 -31.99 -20.00 0.85
CA ILE A 135 -32.65 -21.25 1.21
C ILE A 135 -33.31 -21.83 -0.04
N THR A 136 -32.81 -22.98 -0.48
CA THR A 136 -33.38 -23.72 -1.61
C THR A 136 -34.14 -24.94 -1.09
N ARG A 137 -35.41 -25.05 -1.47
CA ARG A 137 -36.31 -26.13 -1.11
C ARG A 137 -37.29 -26.44 -2.24
N ALA A 138 -37.48 -27.70 -2.57
CA ALA A 138 -38.41 -28.15 -3.63
C ALA A 138 -38.31 -27.29 -4.93
N GLY A 139 -37.10 -26.96 -5.35
CA GLY A 139 -36.84 -26.11 -6.54
C GLY A 139 -37.07 -24.61 -6.34
N THR A 140 -37.54 -24.17 -5.17
CA THR A 140 -37.73 -22.75 -4.85
C THR A 140 -36.58 -22.21 -4.01
N THR A 141 -35.98 -21.09 -4.41
CA THR A 141 -34.94 -20.42 -3.64
C THR A 141 -35.45 -19.08 -3.11
N THR A 142 -35.22 -18.83 -1.82
CA THR A 142 -35.51 -17.54 -1.17
C THR A 142 -34.25 -17.04 -0.51
N VAL A 143 -33.95 -15.76 -0.69
CA VAL A 143 -32.77 -15.11 -0.11
C VAL A 143 -33.16 -14.27 1.09
N TYR A 144 -32.43 -14.44 2.19
CA TYR A 144 -32.57 -13.68 3.41
C TYR A 144 -31.28 -12.89 3.67
N TYR A 145 -31.41 -11.76 4.36
CA TYR A 145 -30.33 -10.82 4.63
C TYR A 145 -30.11 -10.69 6.13
N VAL A 146 -28.86 -10.76 6.55
CA VAL A 146 -28.44 -10.60 7.95
C VAL A 146 -27.33 -9.56 8.03
N GLN A 147 -27.24 -8.85 9.16
CA GLN A 147 -26.17 -7.90 9.41
C GLN A 147 -25.76 -7.94 10.87
N GLY A 148 -24.46 -8.04 11.14
CA GLY A 148 -23.95 -8.00 12.49
C GLY A 148 -23.97 -6.60 13.08
N THR A 149 -24.23 -6.53 14.38
CA THR A 149 -24.03 -5.33 15.19
C THR A 149 -22.75 -5.52 16.00
N ALA A 150 -21.80 -4.60 15.87
CA ALA A 150 -20.51 -4.69 16.56
C ALA A 150 -20.67 -4.88 18.07
N GLY A 151 -19.99 -5.87 18.60
CA GLY A 151 -20.02 -6.29 19.99
C GLY A 151 -19.42 -5.27 20.97
N ALA A 152 -19.03 -5.74 22.16
CA ALA A 152 -18.31 -4.93 23.14
C ALA A 152 -16.92 -4.51 22.58
N LEU A 153 -16.40 -3.37 23.07
CA LEU A 153 -15.05 -2.93 22.72
C LEU A 153 -14.02 -3.97 23.17
N ASN A 154 -13.24 -4.49 22.23
CA ASN A 154 -12.19 -5.48 22.49
C ASN A 154 -10.79 -4.90 22.25
N SER A 155 -10.64 -4.05 21.24
CA SER A 155 -9.34 -3.47 20.95
C SER A 155 -9.46 -2.02 20.46
N ILE A 156 -8.38 -1.29 20.61
CA ILE A 156 -8.26 0.09 20.16
C ILE A 156 -7.04 0.23 19.27
N ALA A 157 -7.12 1.15 18.32
CA ALA A 157 -5.99 1.55 17.49
C ALA A 157 -5.88 3.07 17.46
N ILE A 158 -4.64 3.57 17.29
CA ILE A 158 -4.35 4.98 17.11
C ILE A 158 -3.55 5.15 15.82
N ALA A 159 -4.03 5.99 14.94
CA ALA A 159 -3.31 6.45 13.78
C ALA A 159 -2.88 7.89 14.02
N ALA A 160 -1.57 8.14 13.98
CA ALA A 160 -0.97 9.45 14.16
C ALA A 160 0.11 9.67 13.10
N PRO A 161 0.41 10.92 12.69
CA PRO A 161 1.57 11.19 11.85
C PRO A 161 2.85 10.83 12.60
N ALA A 162 3.83 10.25 11.91
CA ALA A 162 5.12 9.90 12.50
C ALA A 162 5.90 11.14 12.96
N SER A 163 5.71 12.27 12.30
CA SER A 163 6.34 13.55 12.65
C SER A 163 5.51 14.74 12.18
N GLY A 164 5.79 15.91 12.75
CA GLY A 164 5.22 17.20 12.32
C GLY A 164 6.16 18.35 12.62
N ALA A 165 5.91 19.50 12.01
CA ALA A 165 6.69 20.71 12.25
C ALA A 165 6.39 21.29 13.65
N ALA A 166 7.39 21.90 14.27
CA ALA A 166 7.24 22.61 15.53
C ALA A 166 6.13 23.67 15.44
N GLY A 167 5.29 23.75 16.47
CA GLY A 167 4.19 24.71 16.56
C GLY A 167 2.98 24.42 15.69
N THR A 168 2.97 23.35 14.88
CA THR A 168 1.81 22.97 14.06
C THR A 168 0.84 22.09 14.83
N ILE A 169 -0.37 21.92 14.29
CA ILE A 169 -1.38 21.01 14.81
C ILE A 169 -1.25 19.67 14.09
N ALA A 170 -1.09 18.60 14.86
CA ALA A 170 -1.19 17.22 14.38
C ALA A 170 -2.59 16.67 14.70
N THR A 171 -3.20 16.00 13.73
CA THR A 171 -4.47 15.28 13.92
C THR A 171 -4.16 13.79 14.06
N LEU A 172 -4.67 13.19 15.11
CA LEU A 172 -4.65 11.75 15.31
C LEU A 172 -6.06 11.19 15.26
N LYS A 173 -6.18 9.91 14.89
CA LYS A 173 -7.44 9.22 14.79
C LYS A 173 -7.42 7.99 15.68
N VAL A 174 -8.35 7.91 16.61
CA VAL A 174 -8.54 6.76 17.49
C VAL A 174 -9.70 5.93 16.96
N THR A 175 -9.55 4.61 16.93
CA THR A 175 -10.56 3.66 16.44
C THR A 175 -10.76 2.55 17.45
N GLY A 176 -12.02 2.22 17.73
CA GLY A 176 -12.40 1.08 18.55
C GLY A 176 -12.88 -0.09 17.71
N TYR A 177 -12.58 -1.32 18.15
CA TYR A 177 -12.98 -2.55 17.46
C TYR A 177 -13.57 -3.57 18.45
N ASP A 178 -14.50 -4.37 17.96
CA ASP A 178 -14.94 -5.57 18.65
C ASP A 178 -13.95 -6.74 18.50
N VAL A 179 -14.28 -7.89 19.06
CA VAL A 179 -13.42 -9.10 19.06
C VAL A 179 -13.14 -9.67 17.67
N PHE A 180 -13.97 -9.38 16.68
CA PHE A 180 -13.78 -9.80 15.27
C PHE A 180 -13.22 -8.71 14.37
N GLY A 181 -12.85 -7.57 14.96
CA GLY A 181 -12.28 -6.45 14.21
C GLY A 181 -13.32 -5.54 13.54
N ASN A 182 -14.59 -5.68 13.89
CA ASN A 182 -15.59 -4.73 13.42
C ASN A 182 -15.45 -3.41 14.17
N VAL A 183 -15.62 -2.33 13.46
CA VAL A 183 -15.50 -0.99 14.03
C VAL A 183 -16.65 -0.73 15.01
N LYS A 184 -16.30 -0.33 16.25
CA LYS A 184 -17.24 -0.12 17.35
C LYS A 184 -17.57 1.35 17.54
N GLY A 185 -18.79 1.77 17.16
CA GLY A 185 -19.31 3.11 17.45
C GLY A 185 -19.80 3.24 18.88
N GLY A 186 -19.78 4.47 19.39
CA GLY A 186 -20.28 4.82 20.73
C GLY A 186 -19.39 4.32 21.89
N ALA A 187 -18.16 3.86 21.61
CA ALA A 187 -17.22 3.44 22.66
C ALA A 187 -16.49 4.66 23.25
N THR A 188 -16.32 4.67 24.58
CA THR A 188 -15.49 5.69 25.24
C THR A 188 -14.04 5.24 25.28
N ILE A 189 -13.15 6.03 24.68
CA ILE A 189 -11.70 5.82 24.67
C ILE A 189 -11.06 7.06 25.27
N ASN A 190 -10.23 6.88 26.28
CA ASN A 190 -9.49 7.98 26.88
C ASN A 190 -8.14 8.14 26.17
N THR A 191 -7.68 9.36 25.99
CA THR A 191 -6.34 9.65 25.49
C THR A 191 -5.57 10.45 26.55
N LEU A 192 -4.30 10.11 26.73
CA LEU A 192 -3.35 10.85 27.52
C LEU A 192 -2.26 11.39 26.56
N VAL A 193 -2.28 12.69 26.35
CA VAL A 193 -1.28 13.38 25.53
C VAL A 193 -0.17 13.90 26.45
N SER A 194 1.04 13.43 26.26
CA SER A 194 2.23 13.89 27.00
C SER A 194 3.16 14.64 26.06
N SER A 195 3.49 15.87 26.42
CA SER A 195 4.37 16.74 25.66
C SER A 195 5.29 17.50 26.63
N ASN A 196 6.60 17.39 26.47
CA ASN A 196 7.60 18.09 27.32
C ASN A 196 7.34 17.96 28.84
N GLY A 197 6.90 16.77 29.28
CA GLY A 197 6.63 16.51 30.71
C GLY A 197 5.25 16.95 31.21
N ALA A 198 4.48 17.67 30.42
CA ALA A 198 3.07 17.95 30.70
C ALA A 198 2.18 16.85 30.09
N ALA A 199 1.16 16.42 30.81
CA ALA A 199 0.21 15.41 30.35
C ALA A 199 -1.22 15.95 30.45
N THR A 200 -2.00 15.77 29.38
CA THR A 200 -3.42 16.16 29.32
C THR A 200 -4.25 14.92 28.95
N ALA A 201 -5.24 14.63 29.80
CA ALA A 201 -6.18 13.55 29.56
C ALA A 201 -7.44 14.08 28.85
N THR A 202 -7.94 13.34 27.88
CA THR A 202 -9.19 13.65 27.17
C THR A 202 -10.00 12.37 26.97
N ALA A 203 -11.29 12.38 27.30
CA ALA A 203 -12.19 11.30 26.98
C ALA A 203 -12.80 11.54 25.60
N LEU A 204 -12.72 10.55 24.72
CA LEU A 204 -13.28 10.58 23.37
C LEU A 204 -14.38 9.53 23.26
N THR A 205 -15.49 9.88 22.65
CA THR A 205 -16.52 8.90 22.29
C THR A 205 -16.44 8.68 20.79
N THR A 206 -16.26 7.43 20.37
CA THR A 206 -16.20 7.09 18.94
C THR A 206 -17.55 7.33 18.27
N ASP A 207 -17.50 7.82 17.04
CA ASP A 207 -18.70 8.23 16.32
C ASP A 207 -19.59 7.01 15.99
N THR A 208 -20.90 7.24 15.95
CA THR A 208 -21.91 6.24 15.53
C THR A 208 -22.41 6.49 14.10
N ALA A 209 -22.08 7.63 13.51
CA ALA A 209 -22.44 7.94 12.12
C ALA A 209 -21.73 7.01 11.14
N VAL A 210 -22.42 6.58 10.08
CA VAL A 210 -21.92 5.60 9.10
C VAL A 210 -20.58 6.00 8.46
N ALA A 211 -20.40 7.30 8.17
CA ALA A 211 -19.18 7.79 7.50
C ALA A 211 -17.94 7.79 8.41
N THR A 212 -18.12 7.93 9.73
CA THR A 212 -17.05 8.05 10.73
C THR A 212 -17.15 6.99 11.82
N LEU A 213 -17.95 5.96 11.59
CA LEU A 213 -18.28 4.91 12.55
C LEU A 213 -17.05 4.40 13.30
N GLY A 214 -17.16 4.36 14.61
CA GLY A 214 -16.15 3.81 15.51
C GLY A 214 -14.83 4.55 15.56
N THR A 215 -14.74 5.73 14.98
CA THR A 215 -13.55 6.57 14.98
C THR A 215 -13.78 7.90 15.67
N LYS A 216 -12.72 8.49 16.20
CA LYS A 216 -12.73 9.86 16.70
C LYS A 216 -11.40 10.53 16.40
N GLU A 217 -11.46 11.75 15.90
CA GLU A 217 -10.28 12.57 15.70
C GLU A 217 -9.98 13.42 16.93
N GLN A 218 -8.70 13.60 17.20
CA GLN A 218 -8.18 14.50 18.21
C GLN A 218 -7.03 15.30 17.62
N THR A 219 -7.00 16.60 17.91
CA THR A 219 -5.91 17.49 17.53
C THR A 219 -4.97 17.70 18.68
N VAL A 220 -3.68 17.79 18.38
CA VAL A 220 -2.59 18.03 19.34
C VAL A 220 -1.66 19.10 18.77
N THR A 221 -1.40 20.16 19.53
CA THR A 221 -0.38 21.14 19.15
C THR A 221 1.00 20.60 19.46
N LEU A 222 1.87 20.58 18.46
CA LEU A 222 3.24 20.09 18.59
C LEU A 222 4.11 21.15 19.30
N PRO A 223 4.97 20.76 20.26
CA PRO A 223 5.86 21.70 20.95
C PRO A 223 6.95 22.22 20.01
N ALA A 224 7.80 23.11 20.51
CA ALA A 224 8.93 23.67 19.75
C ALA A 224 9.99 22.61 19.40
N SER A 225 10.14 21.56 20.20
CA SER A 225 11.11 20.48 20.00
C SER A 225 10.68 19.22 20.77
N GLY A 226 11.35 18.09 20.50
CA GLY A 226 11.15 16.84 21.22
C GLY A 226 10.14 15.91 20.53
N SER A 227 9.22 15.35 21.31
CA SER A 227 8.15 14.48 20.82
C SER A 227 6.88 14.62 21.63
N VAL A 228 5.76 14.26 21.02
CA VAL A 228 4.47 14.10 21.69
C VAL A 228 4.17 12.61 21.75
N VAL A 229 3.93 12.11 22.96
CA VAL A 229 3.50 10.71 23.17
C VAL A 229 2.01 10.74 23.48
N VAL A 230 1.24 9.96 22.72
CA VAL A 230 -0.20 9.81 22.93
C VAL A 230 -0.49 8.36 23.29
N THR A 231 -1.05 8.16 24.48
CA THR A 231 -1.54 6.85 24.93
C THR A 231 -3.06 6.87 24.86
N ALA A 232 -3.64 6.01 24.02
CA ALA A 232 -5.08 5.76 24.04
C ALA A 232 -5.36 4.52 24.90
N TYR A 233 -6.37 4.56 25.76
CA TYR A 233 -6.75 3.47 26.64
C TYR A 233 -8.25 3.45 26.89
N ALA A 234 -8.79 2.25 27.08
CA ALA A 234 -10.22 2.04 27.36
C ALA A 234 -10.44 0.77 28.19
N THR A 235 -11.59 0.71 28.83
CA THR A 235 -12.08 -0.59 29.35
C THR A 235 -12.53 -1.43 28.17
N VAL A 236 -11.91 -2.58 28.01
CA VAL A 236 -12.19 -3.56 26.96
C VAL A 236 -12.91 -4.79 27.53
N ALA A 237 -13.47 -5.61 26.64
CA ALA A 237 -14.08 -6.88 27.02
C ALA A 237 -13.05 -7.80 27.71
N THR A 238 -13.54 -8.70 28.55
CA THR A 238 -12.71 -9.73 29.17
C THR A 238 -12.22 -10.71 28.09
N ALA A 239 -10.99 -11.20 28.24
CA ALA A 239 -10.46 -12.22 27.35
C ALA A 239 -11.34 -13.48 27.38
N VAL A 240 -11.68 -13.98 26.19
CA VAL A 240 -12.47 -15.19 26.01
C VAL A 240 -11.61 -16.21 25.27
N THR A 241 -11.60 -17.46 25.77
CA THR A 241 -10.83 -18.54 25.14
C THR A 241 -11.30 -18.77 23.71
N GLY A 242 -10.35 -18.84 22.79
CA GLY A 242 -10.61 -19.03 21.36
C GLY A 242 -10.99 -17.78 20.59
N LEU A 243 -11.02 -16.61 21.22
CA LEU A 243 -11.20 -15.31 20.58
C LEU A 243 -9.93 -14.44 20.70
N THR A 244 -9.89 -13.36 19.92
CA THR A 244 -8.77 -12.43 19.92
C THR A 244 -8.60 -11.76 21.29
N ALA A 245 -7.38 -11.80 21.83
CA ALA A 245 -7.08 -11.18 23.12
C ALA A 245 -7.33 -9.67 23.06
N PRO A 246 -7.91 -9.09 24.12
CA PRO A 246 -8.24 -7.66 24.16
C PRO A 246 -6.99 -6.79 24.25
N ILE A 247 -7.05 -5.62 23.60
CA ILE A 247 -5.99 -4.60 23.63
C ILE A 247 -6.59 -3.29 24.15
N GLY A 248 -6.48 -3.09 25.45
CA GLY A 248 -7.07 -1.93 26.14
C GLY A 248 -6.19 -0.67 26.15
N SER A 249 -4.97 -0.74 25.62
CA SER A 249 -4.05 0.43 25.57
C SER A 249 -3.12 0.34 24.39
N VAL A 250 -2.93 1.47 23.68
CA VAL A 250 -1.99 1.64 22.58
C VAL A 250 -1.30 2.99 22.68
N VAL A 251 -0.07 3.08 22.17
CA VAL A 251 0.77 4.28 22.23
C VAL A 251 1.19 4.67 20.82
N ALA A 252 1.14 5.97 20.52
CA ALA A 252 1.71 6.57 19.33
C ALA A 252 2.66 7.70 19.73
N THR A 253 3.74 7.87 18.98
CA THR A 253 4.72 8.97 19.19
C THR A 253 4.80 9.80 17.94
N ILE A 254 4.69 11.12 18.08
CA ILE A 254 4.83 12.11 17.02
C ILE A 254 6.15 12.85 17.26
N ALA A 255 7.12 12.68 16.39
CA ALA A 255 8.38 13.41 16.46
C ALA A 255 8.18 14.86 15.99
N VAL A 256 8.73 15.81 16.72
CA VAL A 256 8.70 17.22 16.35
C VAL A 256 9.94 17.55 15.51
N ARG A 257 9.74 18.01 14.27
CA ARG A 257 10.82 18.38 13.36
C ARG A 257 11.12 19.86 13.46
N ASP A 258 12.39 20.17 13.69
CA ASP A 258 12.91 21.53 13.56
C ASP A 258 13.23 21.80 12.08
N LEU A 259 12.21 22.15 11.29
CA LEU A 259 12.37 22.44 9.87
C LEU A 259 13.28 23.64 9.61
N ALA A 260 13.36 24.60 10.55
CA ALA A 260 14.23 25.77 10.41
C ALA A 260 15.71 25.34 10.54
N GLY A 261 16.03 24.52 11.52
CA GLY A 261 17.37 23.93 11.68
C GLY A 261 17.76 23.02 10.53
N GLU A 262 16.86 22.17 10.06
CA GLU A 262 17.07 21.31 8.89
C GLU A 262 17.35 22.15 7.63
N LEU A 263 16.59 23.22 7.39
CA LEU A 263 16.80 24.13 6.28
C LEU A 263 18.14 24.87 6.38
N ALA A 264 18.48 25.34 7.56
CA ALA A 264 19.77 26.02 7.82
C ALA A 264 20.96 25.07 7.52
N ALA A 265 20.87 23.81 7.96
CA ALA A 265 21.89 22.81 7.68
C ALA A 265 22.03 22.54 6.16
N LYS A 266 20.92 22.41 5.44
CA LYS A 266 20.92 22.21 3.99
C LYS A 266 21.45 23.42 3.21
N ASN A 267 21.18 24.63 3.68
CA ASN A 267 21.74 25.84 3.09
C ASN A 267 23.26 25.92 3.32
N ALA A 268 23.77 25.50 4.47
CA ALA A 268 25.21 25.40 4.74
C ALA A 268 25.89 24.37 3.83
N GLU A 269 25.30 23.17 3.66
CA GLU A 269 25.79 22.16 2.70
C GLU A 269 25.84 22.70 1.26
N LEU A 270 24.80 23.39 0.83
CA LEU A 270 24.74 24.02 -0.48
C LEU A 270 25.82 25.10 -0.67
N ALA A 271 26.06 25.91 0.35
CA ALA A 271 27.13 26.92 0.32
C ALA A 271 28.51 26.28 0.12
N VAL A 272 28.81 25.18 0.84
CA VAL A 272 30.06 24.42 0.69
C VAL A 272 30.17 23.84 -0.72
N ALA A 273 29.10 23.24 -1.25
CA ALA A 273 29.09 22.69 -2.60
C ALA A 273 29.32 23.77 -3.68
N ASN A 274 28.71 24.93 -3.52
CA ASN A 274 28.90 26.08 -4.44
C ASN A 274 30.34 26.60 -4.37
N ALA A 275 30.94 26.67 -3.20
CA ALA A 275 32.36 27.05 -3.04
C ALA A 275 33.29 26.04 -3.74
N ALA A 276 33.08 24.76 -3.57
CA ALA A 276 33.85 23.71 -4.25
C ALA A 276 33.68 23.78 -5.78
N LEU A 277 32.49 24.05 -6.30
CA LEU A 277 32.23 24.25 -7.72
C LEU A 277 32.96 25.48 -8.26
N ALA A 278 33.00 26.58 -7.52
CA ALA A 278 33.74 27.77 -7.91
C ALA A 278 35.24 27.49 -8.02
N VAL A 279 35.83 26.75 -7.07
CA VAL A 279 37.23 26.31 -7.12
C VAL A 279 37.49 25.42 -8.34
N ALA A 280 36.65 24.46 -8.63
CA ALA A 280 36.78 23.55 -9.76
C ALA A 280 36.68 24.33 -11.10
N ASN A 281 35.78 25.29 -11.22
CA ASN A 281 35.64 26.13 -12.40
C ASN A 281 36.87 27.03 -12.61
N ALA A 282 37.45 27.59 -11.53
CA ALA A 282 38.69 28.35 -11.60
C ALA A 282 39.88 27.49 -12.06
N ALA A 283 40.02 26.27 -11.53
CA ALA A 283 41.03 25.33 -11.97
C ALA A 283 40.90 24.94 -13.45
N LEU A 284 39.68 24.70 -13.93
CA LEU A 284 39.39 24.40 -15.33
C LEU A 284 39.72 25.59 -16.24
N ALA A 285 39.44 26.81 -15.80
CA ALA A 285 39.79 28.02 -16.54
C ALA A 285 41.31 28.18 -16.64
N ALA A 286 42.06 27.95 -15.57
CA ALA A 286 43.52 27.97 -15.55
C ALA A 286 44.12 26.90 -16.47
N GLU A 287 43.59 25.69 -16.46
CA GLU A 287 44.04 24.61 -17.37
C GLU A 287 43.80 24.96 -18.84
N LYS A 288 42.61 25.48 -19.16
CA LYS A 288 42.32 25.95 -20.54
C LYS A 288 43.28 27.05 -21.00
N ALA A 289 43.61 28.02 -20.13
CA ALA A 289 44.59 29.06 -20.42
C ALA A 289 46.00 28.50 -20.65
N GLY A 290 46.41 27.53 -19.79
CA GLY A 290 47.68 26.82 -19.94
C GLY A 290 47.78 26.09 -21.31
N ARG A 291 46.78 25.30 -21.65
CA ARG A 291 46.74 24.61 -22.95
C ARG A 291 46.76 25.58 -24.17
N ALA A 292 46.13 26.75 -24.05
CA ALA A 292 46.19 27.76 -25.09
C ALA A 292 47.58 28.34 -25.23
N ALA A 293 48.28 28.63 -24.12
CA ALA A 293 49.67 29.10 -24.14
C ALA A 293 50.63 28.04 -24.70
N ASP A 294 50.50 26.78 -24.32
CA ASP A 294 51.31 25.68 -24.85
C ASP A 294 51.12 25.51 -26.37
N LYS A 295 49.88 25.65 -26.83
CA LYS A 295 49.62 25.63 -28.28
C LYS A 295 50.33 26.76 -29.00
N VAL A 296 50.28 27.97 -28.51
CA VAL A 296 50.97 29.13 -29.11
C VAL A 296 52.48 28.88 -29.11
N ALA A 297 53.07 28.40 -28.04
CA ALA A 297 54.49 28.05 -27.96
C ALA A 297 54.89 26.97 -28.98
N SER A 298 54.09 25.92 -29.10
CA SER A 298 54.31 24.84 -30.08
C SER A 298 54.20 25.31 -31.50
N ASP A 299 53.20 26.12 -31.82
CA ASP A 299 53.00 26.70 -33.15
C ASP A 299 54.17 27.60 -33.51
N SER A 300 54.69 28.43 -32.58
CA SER A 300 55.85 29.28 -32.74
C SER A 300 57.15 28.47 -32.97
N ALA A 301 57.37 27.43 -32.16
CA ALA A 301 58.52 26.54 -32.34
C ALA A 301 58.51 25.84 -33.72
N THR A 302 57.32 25.40 -34.14
CA THR A 302 57.12 24.79 -35.48
C THR A 302 57.42 25.81 -36.61
N ALA A 303 56.96 27.00 -36.47
CA ALA A 303 57.24 28.06 -37.47
C ALA A 303 58.74 28.38 -37.56
N THR A 304 59.40 28.46 -36.38
CA THR A 304 60.86 28.68 -36.32
C THR A 304 61.65 27.53 -36.98
N ALA A 305 61.30 26.30 -36.71
CA ALA A 305 61.93 25.14 -37.32
C ALA A 305 61.72 25.07 -38.84
N LYS A 306 60.56 25.42 -39.33
CA LYS A 306 60.26 25.51 -40.74
C LYS A 306 61.13 26.63 -41.43
N ALA A 307 61.23 27.79 -40.80
CA ALA A 307 62.04 28.85 -41.29
C ALA A 307 63.56 28.48 -41.37
N ALA A 308 64.06 27.79 -40.32
CA ALA A 308 65.42 27.27 -40.29
C ALA A 308 65.68 26.25 -41.43
N THR A 309 64.72 25.37 -41.69
CA THR A 309 64.79 24.38 -42.76
C THR A 309 64.84 25.07 -44.15
N VAL A 310 64.02 26.07 -44.37
CA VAL A 310 64.01 26.84 -45.62
C VAL A 310 65.38 27.57 -45.84
N THR A 311 65.92 28.16 -44.76
CA THR A 311 67.21 28.80 -44.80
C THR A 311 68.37 27.84 -45.13
N ALA A 312 68.34 26.66 -44.48
CA ALA A 312 69.33 25.61 -44.73
C ALA A 312 69.25 25.08 -46.20
N GLN A 313 68.03 24.89 -46.69
CA GLN A 313 67.82 24.45 -48.08
C GLN A 313 68.34 25.51 -49.06
N ALA A 314 68.06 26.80 -48.86
CA ALA A 314 68.56 27.90 -49.72
C ALA A 314 70.07 27.93 -49.68
N ALA A 315 70.74 27.77 -48.55
CA ALA A 315 72.18 27.72 -48.45
C ALA A 315 72.80 26.53 -49.22
N ALA A 316 72.15 25.33 -49.10
CA ALA A 316 72.56 24.14 -49.83
C ALA A 316 72.46 24.35 -51.38
N ASP A 317 71.33 24.93 -51.80
CA ASP A 317 71.13 25.20 -53.25
C ASP A 317 72.12 26.25 -53.80
N LEU A 318 72.46 27.26 -53.00
CA LEU A 318 73.50 28.25 -53.35
C LEU A 318 74.84 27.55 -53.41
N ALA A 319 75.21 26.70 -52.45
CA ALA A 319 76.50 25.96 -52.50
C ALA A 319 76.61 25.07 -53.76
N LYS A 320 75.49 24.36 -54.09
CA LYS A 320 75.42 23.54 -55.32
C LYS A 320 75.64 24.42 -56.59
N ALA A 321 74.99 25.57 -56.66
CA ALA A 321 75.09 26.49 -57.76
C ALA A 321 76.53 27.03 -57.90
N THR A 322 77.16 27.45 -56.81
CA THR A 322 78.56 27.88 -56.77
C THR A 322 79.48 26.81 -57.22
N TYR A 323 79.36 25.55 -56.63
CA TYR A 323 80.22 24.44 -57.09
C TYR A 323 80.05 24.09 -58.55
N LYS A 324 78.81 24.11 -59.05
CA LYS A 324 78.58 23.92 -60.50
C LYS A 324 79.24 24.97 -61.36
N ALA A 325 79.15 26.27 -60.98
CA ALA A 325 79.78 27.38 -61.68
C ALA A 325 81.31 27.27 -61.69
N GLU A 326 81.92 26.99 -60.52
CA GLU A 326 83.35 26.78 -60.38
C GLU A 326 83.88 25.61 -61.23
N TYR A 327 83.16 24.46 -61.11
CA TYR A 327 83.44 23.26 -61.87
C TYR A 327 83.39 23.57 -63.37
N ASN A 328 82.36 24.21 -63.86
CA ASN A 328 82.17 24.51 -65.27
C ASN A 328 83.24 25.53 -65.77
N ALA A 329 83.63 26.51 -64.94
CA ALA A 329 84.71 27.46 -65.28
C ALA A 329 86.07 26.70 -65.42
N LEU A 330 86.36 25.79 -64.49
CA LEU A 330 87.56 24.95 -64.53
C LEU A 330 87.56 23.98 -65.74
N ALA A 331 86.42 23.29 -65.95
CA ALA A 331 86.26 22.40 -67.11
C ALA A 331 86.41 23.17 -68.47
N THR A 332 85.91 24.41 -68.54
CA THR A 332 86.07 25.29 -69.74
C THR A 332 87.53 25.64 -69.96
N LYS A 333 88.27 26.03 -68.91
CA LYS A 333 89.71 26.32 -68.99
C LYS A 333 90.51 25.08 -69.43
N TRP A 334 90.17 23.89 -68.85
CA TRP A 334 90.74 22.60 -69.21
C TRP A 334 90.49 22.24 -70.67
N ASN A 335 89.28 22.28 -71.12
CA ASN A 335 88.89 21.98 -72.51
C ASN A 335 89.54 22.89 -73.54
N LYS A 336 89.82 24.15 -73.18
CA LYS A 336 90.59 25.10 -74.03
C LYS A 336 92.05 24.69 -74.11
N LYS A 337 92.68 24.25 -73.01
CA LYS A 337 94.10 23.89 -72.96
C LYS A 337 94.36 22.48 -73.53
N PHE A 338 93.36 21.53 -73.33
CA PHE A 338 93.49 20.14 -73.78
C PHE A 338 92.29 19.69 -74.67
N PRO A 339 92.21 20.15 -75.92
CA PRO A 339 90.99 19.97 -76.73
C PRO A 339 90.72 18.50 -77.10
N LYS A 340 91.70 17.61 -76.96
CA LYS A 340 91.50 16.12 -77.16
C LYS A 340 91.01 15.38 -75.89
N LEU A 341 91.05 15.99 -74.70
CA LEU A 341 90.70 15.42 -73.45
C LEU A 341 89.54 16.20 -72.77
N LYS A 342 88.46 16.39 -73.48
CA LYS A 342 87.34 17.22 -73.05
C LYS A 342 86.62 16.63 -71.83
N VAL A 343 86.33 17.46 -70.81
CA VAL A 343 85.53 17.19 -69.64
C VAL A 343 84.15 17.78 -69.84
N ALA A 344 83.08 17.00 -69.51
CA ALA A 344 81.71 17.47 -69.63
C ALA A 344 81.37 18.55 -68.61
N LEU A 345 80.58 19.58 -68.96
CA LEU A 345 80.05 20.60 -68.09
C LEU A 345 78.88 19.96 -67.24
N LYS A 346 78.79 20.28 -65.93
CA LYS A 346 77.68 19.95 -65.15
C LYS A 346 76.42 20.75 -65.56
N LYS A 347 75.32 20.05 -65.83
CA LYS A 347 74.00 20.64 -66.11
C LYS A 347 73.36 21.16 -64.88
#